data_205168d941546d4227877567670a66cf
#
_entry.id   205168d941546d4227877567670a66cf
#
_cell.length_a   1.000
_cell.length_b   1.000
_cell.length_c   1.000
_cell.angle_alpha   90.00
_cell.angle_beta   90.00
_cell.angle_gamma   90.00
#
_symmetry.space_group_name_H-M   'P 1'
#
loop_
_entity.id
_entity.type
_entity.pdbx_description
1 polymer ?
#
loop_
_entity_poly.entity_id
_entity_poly.type
_entity_poly.pdbx_seq_one_letter_code
_entity_poly.pdbx_strand_id
1 'polypeptide(L)'
;MYDSDKRKLLSALSHGAIFFSTTVVSVGLPIALLLISDDPVLKDNAKESINFHLNVWFYGAILGSLFFLTGWLVLPLVVLLPLAGLGYLLHWGLTIWAIAKVFTNPDTPIRYPFIVRIF
;
A
#
# COMPACT_ATOMS: atom_id res chain seq x y z
N MET A 1 -16.55 15.11 17.62
CA MET A 1 -16.59 13.66 17.31
C MET A 1 -16.57 13.48 15.81
N TYR A 2 -15.79 12.54 15.31
CA TYR A 2 -15.68 12.28 13.89
C TYR A 2 -16.74 11.27 13.44
N ASP A 3 -17.25 11.46 12.22
CA ASP A 3 -18.21 10.53 11.63
C ASP A 3 -17.54 9.19 11.31
N SER A 4 -18.01 8.12 11.95
CA SER A 4 -17.44 6.77 11.82
C SER A 4 -17.59 6.21 10.39
N ASP A 5 -18.69 6.49 9.71
CA ASP A 5 -18.91 5.97 8.36
C ASP A 5 -18.05 6.71 7.34
N LYS A 6 -17.91 8.03 7.50
CA LYS A 6 -16.99 8.83 6.70
C LYS A 6 -15.54 8.39 6.91
N ARG A 7 -15.12 8.21 8.18
CA ARG A 7 -13.78 7.70 8.52
C ARG A 7 -13.52 6.34 7.87
N LYS A 8 -14.45 5.41 8.02
CA LYS A 8 -14.39 4.07 7.43
C LYS A 8 -14.22 4.12 5.92
N LEU A 9 -15.08 4.87 5.23
CA LEU A 9 -15.03 4.99 3.78
C LEU A 9 -13.73 5.62 3.29
N LEU A 10 -13.32 6.75 3.86
CA LEU A 10 -12.11 7.46 3.42
C LEU A 10 -10.83 6.69 3.75
N SER A 11 -10.78 5.98 4.90
CA SER A 11 -9.67 5.10 5.22
C SER A 11 -9.59 3.91 4.25
N ALA A 12 -10.72 3.28 3.93
CA ALA A 12 -10.79 2.21 2.95
C ALA A 12 -10.36 2.68 1.55
N LEU A 13 -10.79 3.86 1.13
CA LEU A 13 -10.36 4.47 -0.13
C LEU A 13 -8.85 4.76 -0.15
N SER A 14 -8.31 5.25 0.97
CA SER A 14 -6.87 5.49 1.11
C SER A 14 -6.05 4.22 0.89
N HIS A 15 -6.43 3.12 1.53
CA HIS A 15 -5.75 1.83 1.35
C HIS A 15 -6.07 1.22 -0.02
N GLY A 16 -7.31 1.31 -0.50
CA GLY A 16 -7.75 0.77 -1.80
C GLY A 16 -7.11 1.47 -3.00
N ALA A 17 -6.61 2.70 -2.83
CA ALA A 17 -5.91 3.43 -3.88
C ALA A 17 -4.69 2.66 -4.42
N ILE A 18 -4.11 1.73 -3.65
CA ILE A 18 -2.99 0.89 -4.08
C ILE A 18 -3.34 0.01 -5.29
N PHE A 19 -4.61 -0.33 -5.52
CA PHE A 19 -5.02 -1.08 -6.70
C PHE A 19 -4.77 -0.31 -8.01
N PHE A 20 -4.55 1.00 -7.92
CA PHE A 20 -4.16 1.87 -9.03
C PHE A 20 -2.69 2.28 -8.94
N SER A 21 -1.84 1.43 -8.34
CA SER A 21 -0.46 1.73 -7.95
C SER A 21 0.50 2.07 -9.10
N THR A 22 0.09 1.84 -10.34
CA THR A 22 0.86 2.23 -11.54
C THR A 22 0.76 3.72 -11.87
N THR A 23 -0.06 4.48 -11.15
CA THR A 23 -0.32 5.90 -11.40
C THR A 23 0.01 6.76 -10.19
N VAL A 24 0.39 8.02 -10.45
CA VAL A 24 0.58 9.03 -9.39
C VAL A 24 -0.72 9.27 -8.61
N VAL A 25 -1.87 9.00 -9.22
CA VAL A 25 -3.19 9.13 -8.58
C VAL A 25 -3.32 8.21 -7.36
N SER A 26 -2.68 7.04 -7.40
CA SER A 26 -2.77 6.06 -6.30
C SER A 26 -2.21 6.58 -4.97
N VAL A 27 -1.13 7.34 -5.02
CA VAL A 27 -0.55 7.97 -3.81
C VAL A 27 -1.14 9.35 -3.58
N GLY A 28 -1.67 9.98 -4.62
CA GLY A 28 -2.28 11.31 -4.53
C GLY A 28 -3.50 11.36 -3.62
N LEU A 29 -4.34 10.32 -3.64
CA LEU A 29 -5.52 10.25 -2.78
C LEU A 29 -5.14 10.21 -1.28
N PRO A 30 -4.28 9.31 -0.79
CA PRO A 30 -3.85 9.35 0.61
C PRO A 30 -3.11 10.65 0.98
N ILE A 31 -2.33 11.24 0.08
CA ILE A 31 -1.70 12.56 0.32
C ILE A 31 -2.78 13.63 0.50
N ALA A 32 -3.78 13.69 -0.37
CA ALA A 32 -4.88 14.64 -0.24
C ALA A 32 -5.61 14.48 1.10
N LEU A 33 -5.94 13.25 1.48
CA LEU A 33 -6.61 12.95 2.75
C LEU A 33 -5.75 13.35 3.96
N LEU A 34 -4.43 13.15 3.88
CA LEU A 34 -3.49 13.58 4.94
C LEU A 34 -3.51 15.09 5.14
N LEU A 35 -3.62 15.85 4.04
CA LEU A 35 -3.56 17.32 4.06
C LEU A 35 -4.89 17.96 4.47
N ILE A 36 -6.03 17.41 4.03
CA ILE A 36 -7.34 18.04 4.19
C ILE A 36 -8.16 17.53 5.37
N SER A 37 -7.80 16.37 5.93
CA SER A 37 -8.56 15.79 7.06
C SER A 37 -8.08 16.34 8.40
N ASP A 38 -9.02 16.54 9.31
CA ASP A 38 -8.73 16.83 10.73
C ASP A 38 -8.81 15.58 11.61
N ASP A 39 -9.32 14.46 11.06
CA ASP A 39 -9.46 13.20 11.78
C ASP A 39 -8.10 12.52 11.94
N PRO A 40 -7.59 12.35 13.18
CA PRO A 40 -6.27 11.77 13.43
C PRO A 40 -6.16 10.31 12.97
N VAL A 41 -7.21 9.51 13.10
CA VAL A 41 -7.22 8.11 12.66
C VAL A 41 -7.14 8.03 11.13
N LEU A 42 -7.89 8.90 10.43
CA LEU A 42 -7.83 8.99 8.98
C LEU A 42 -6.46 9.45 8.49
N LYS A 43 -5.85 10.44 9.17
CA LYS A 43 -4.47 10.87 8.87
C LYS A 43 -3.46 9.75 9.03
N ASP A 44 -3.57 8.96 10.09
CA ASP A 44 -2.66 7.83 10.33
C ASP A 44 -2.85 6.72 9.29
N ASN A 45 -4.09 6.43 8.89
CA ASN A 45 -4.36 5.51 7.77
C ASN A 45 -3.79 6.05 6.45
N ALA A 46 -3.91 7.34 6.18
CA ALA A 46 -3.33 7.96 4.98
C ALA A 46 -1.81 7.86 4.96
N LYS A 47 -1.13 8.16 6.07
CA LYS A 47 0.34 7.98 6.20
C LYS A 47 0.75 6.53 5.97
N GLU A 48 0.05 5.60 6.59
CA GLU A 48 0.36 4.17 6.45
C GLU A 48 0.15 3.70 5.01
N SER A 49 -0.89 4.18 4.33
CA SER A 49 -1.11 3.93 2.91
C SER A 49 0.01 4.50 2.04
N ILE A 50 0.47 5.72 2.29
CA ILE A 50 1.61 6.33 1.58
C ILE A 50 2.87 5.47 1.79
N ASN A 51 3.17 5.11 3.02
CA ASN A 51 4.32 4.25 3.34
C ASN A 51 4.25 2.92 2.60
N PHE A 52 3.08 2.30 2.55
CA PHE A 52 2.87 1.05 1.83
C PHE A 52 3.11 1.21 0.32
N HIS A 53 2.56 2.26 -0.31
CA HIS A 53 2.81 2.57 -1.73
C HIS A 53 4.30 2.75 -2.03
N LEU A 54 5.00 3.52 -1.19
CA LEU A 54 6.44 3.74 -1.36
C LEU A 54 7.24 2.45 -1.24
N ASN A 55 6.87 1.57 -0.30
CA ASN A 55 7.51 0.26 -0.18
C ASN A 55 7.24 -0.64 -1.39
N VAL A 56 5.99 -0.68 -1.89
CA VAL A 56 5.64 -1.43 -3.11
C VAL A 56 6.47 -0.94 -4.30
N TRP A 57 6.59 0.36 -4.49
CA TRP A 57 7.40 0.93 -5.56
C TRP A 57 8.89 0.64 -5.39
N PHE A 58 9.41 0.73 -4.17
CA PHE A 58 10.80 0.45 -3.87
C PHE A 58 11.17 -1.01 -4.15
N TYR A 59 10.39 -1.95 -3.63
CA TYR A 59 10.61 -3.38 -3.91
C TYR A 59 10.37 -3.71 -5.38
N GLY A 60 9.38 -3.09 -6.00
CA GLY A 60 9.12 -3.23 -7.43
C GLY A 60 10.29 -2.73 -8.28
N ALA A 61 10.92 -1.62 -7.91
CA ALA A 61 12.10 -1.09 -8.60
C ALA A 61 13.31 -2.02 -8.44
N ILE A 62 13.54 -2.57 -7.25
CA ILE A 62 14.62 -3.56 -7.03
C ILE A 62 14.40 -4.79 -7.90
N LEU A 63 13.22 -5.41 -7.84
CA LEU A 63 12.91 -6.60 -8.63
C LEU A 63 12.97 -6.31 -10.13
N GLY A 64 12.40 -5.19 -10.57
CA GLY A 64 12.44 -4.77 -11.97
C GLY A 64 13.86 -4.57 -12.48
N SER A 65 14.74 -3.96 -11.68
CA SER A 65 16.15 -3.80 -12.02
C SER A 65 16.86 -5.15 -12.12
N LEU A 66 16.59 -6.07 -11.19
CA LEU A 66 17.14 -7.42 -11.25
C LEU A 66 16.68 -8.19 -12.51
N PHE A 67 15.39 -8.10 -12.84
CA PHE A 67 14.88 -8.67 -14.10
C PHE A 67 15.54 -8.07 -15.33
N PHE A 68 15.70 -6.75 -15.36
CA PHE A 68 16.34 -6.06 -16.48
C PHE A 68 17.80 -6.48 -16.66
N LEU A 69 18.55 -6.59 -15.56
CA LEU A 69 19.98 -6.93 -15.60
C LEU A 69 20.25 -8.43 -15.84
N THR A 70 19.38 -9.31 -15.36
CA THR A 70 19.64 -10.75 -15.33
C THR A 70 18.59 -11.59 -16.06
N GLY A 71 17.51 -10.97 -16.57
CA GLY A 71 16.36 -11.67 -17.17
C GLY A 71 16.67 -12.47 -18.45
N TRP A 72 17.84 -12.23 -19.08
CA TRP A 72 18.36 -13.01 -20.19
C TRP A 72 19.02 -14.33 -19.75
N LEU A 73 19.20 -14.54 -18.44
CA LEU A 73 19.71 -15.78 -17.85
C LEU A 73 18.54 -16.58 -17.25
N VAL A 74 18.51 -17.88 -17.55
CA VAL A 74 17.42 -18.76 -17.09
C VAL A 74 17.42 -18.94 -15.58
N LEU A 75 18.61 -19.11 -14.97
CA LEU A 75 18.71 -19.40 -13.53
C LEU A 75 18.16 -18.28 -12.64
N PRO A 76 18.46 -16.99 -12.84
CA PRO A 76 17.82 -15.92 -12.10
C PRO A 76 16.30 -15.85 -12.27
N LEU A 77 15.77 -16.17 -13.44
CA LEU A 77 14.33 -16.20 -13.68
C LEU A 77 13.59 -17.23 -12.83
N VAL A 78 14.21 -18.40 -12.60
CA VAL A 78 13.62 -19.44 -11.74
C VAL A 78 13.43 -18.95 -10.30
N VAL A 79 14.26 -18.03 -9.83
CA VAL A 79 14.13 -17.43 -8.49
C VAL A 79 13.29 -16.16 -8.51
N LEU A 80 13.50 -15.27 -9.47
CA LEU A 80 12.85 -13.96 -9.52
C LEU A 80 11.34 -14.04 -9.82
N LEU A 81 10.91 -14.97 -10.66
CA LEU A 81 9.48 -15.12 -10.97
C LEU A 81 8.64 -15.53 -9.77
N PRO A 82 9.01 -16.55 -8.98
CA PRO A 82 8.30 -16.87 -7.73
C PRO A 82 8.33 -15.72 -6.72
N LEU A 83 9.45 -15.02 -6.57
CA LEU A 83 9.55 -13.86 -5.68
C LEU A 83 8.63 -12.71 -6.12
N ALA A 84 8.58 -12.42 -7.41
CA ALA A 84 7.67 -11.40 -7.95
C ALA A 84 6.20 -11.80 -7.74
N GLY A 85 5.87 -13.07 -7.97
CA GLY A 85 4.54 -13.61 -7.71
C GLY A 85 4.14 -13.53 -6.24
N LEU A 86 5.04 -13.89 -5.33
CA LEU A 86 4.82 -13.77 -3.89
C LEU A 86 4.63 -12.31 -3.48
N GLY A 87 5.48 -11.41 -3.96
CA GLY A 87 5.38 -9.97 -3.69
C GLY A 87 4.05 -9.39 -4.19
N TYR A 88 3.60 -9.81 -5.37
CA TYR A 88 2.31 -9.41 -5.92
C TYR A 88 1.13 -9.90 -5.06
N LEU A 89 1.16 -11.17 -4.64
CA LEU A 89 0.12 -11.74 -3.78
C LEU A 89 0.10 -11.06 -2.40
N LEU A 90 1.27 -10.78 -1.82
CA LEU A 90 1.37 -10.06 -0.55
C LEU A 90 0.82 -8.63 -0.68
N HIS A 91 1.16 -7.93 -1.74
CA HIS A 91 0.66 -6.58 -2.02
C HIS A 91 -0.88 -6.55 -2.06
N TRP A 92 -1.50 -7.44 -2.83
CA TRP A 92 -2.95 -7.53 -2.92
C TRP A 92 -3.59 -8.04 -1.63
N GLY A 93 -3.02 -9.09 -1.03
CA GLY A 93 -3.52 -9.66 0.22
C GLY A 93 -3.48 -8.68 1.38
N LEU A 94 -2.40 -7.93 1.54
CA LEU A 94 -2.27 -6.92 2.58
C LEU A 94 -3.23 -5.74 2.34
N THR A 95 -3.45 -5.34 1.10
CA THR A 95 -4.41 -4.28 0.77
C THR A 95 -5.84 -4.70 1.12
N ILE A 96 -6.25 -5.91 0.73
CA ILE A 96 -7.59 -6.45 1.05
C ILE A 96 -7.75 -6.59 2.57
N TRP A 97 -6.72 -7.10 3.26
CA TRP A 97 -6.70 -7.21 4.71
C TRP A 97 -6.87 -5.84 5.39
N ALA A 98 -6.15 -4.81 4.92
CA ALA A 98 -6.25 -3.47 5.47
C ALA A 98 -7.66 -2.89 5.30
N ILE A 99 -8.24 -3.03 4.11
CA ILE A 99 -9.62 -2.59 3.84
C ILE A 99 -10.62 -3.31 4.76
N ALA A 100 -10.52 -4.63 4.88
CA ALA A 100 -11.38 -5.41 5.77
C ALA A 100 -11.24 -4.95 7.24
N LYS A 101 -10.01 -4.70 7.69
CA LYS A 101 -9.75 -4.19 9.04
C LYS A 101 -10.36 -2.81 9.29
N VAL A 102 -10.28 -1.90 8.32
CA VAL A 102 -10.92 -0.57 8.42
C VAL A 102 -12.42 -0.71 8.60
N PHE A 103 -13.07 -1.64 7.90
CA PHE A 103 -14.51 -1.85 8.04
C PHE A 103 -14.91 -2.45 9.39
N THR A 104 -14.07 -3.29 9.98
CA THR A 104 -14.34 -3.92 11.28
C THR A 104 -13.95 -3.05 12.47
N ASN A 105 -12.86 -2.26 12.34
CA ASN A 105 -12.32 -1.43 13.42
C ASN A 105 -11.95 -0.04 12.90
N PRO A 106 -12.92 0.82 12.56
CA PRO A 106 -12.65 2.11 11.91
C PRO A 106 -11.89 3.11 12.79
N ASP A 107 -11.90 2.92 14.09
CA ASP A 107 -11.28 3.83 15.06
C ASP A 107 -9.81 3.49 15.34
N THR A 108 -9.30 2.41 14.78
CA THR A 108 -7.91 1.98 14.94
C THR A 108 -7.18 2.09 13.60
N PRO A 109 -6.07 2.87 13.52
CA PRO A 109 -5.29 2.96 12.29
C PRO A 109 -4.69 1.61 11.91
N ILE A 110 -4.59 1.37 10.60
CA ILE A 110 -3.92 0.18 10.07
C ILE A 110 -2.41 0.32 10.24
N ARG A 111 -1.76 -0.79 10.52
CA ARG A 111 -0.30 -0.93 10.53
C ARG A 111 0.08 -2.13 9.65
N TYR A 112 0.66 -1.85 8.49
CA TYR A 112 1.15 -2.89 7.60
C TYR A 112 2.38 -3.57 8.19
N PRO A 113 2.48 -4.91 8.13
CA PRO A 113 3.72 -5.61 8.47
C PRO A 113 4.78 -5.42 7.38
N PHE A 114 6.04 -5.59 7.76
CA PHE A 114 7.18 -5.68 6.82
C PHE A 114 7.44 -4.43 5.96
N ILE A 115 6.96 -3.26 6.36
CA ILE A 115 7.21 -2.01 5.62
C ILE A 115 8.15 -1.09 6.40
N VAL A 116 8.91 -0.29 5.65
CA VAL A 116 9.67 0.84 6.20
C VAL A 116 8.78 2.07 6.20
N ARG A 117 8.67 2.74 7.33
CA ARG A 117 7.86 3.95 7.49
C ARG A 117 8.74 5.17 7.36
N ILE A 118 8.39 6.04 6.42
CA ILE A 118 9.06 7.32 6.17
C ILE A 118 8.26 8.45 6.81
N PHE A 119 6.94 8.29 6.87
CA PHE A 119 6.01 9.26 7.46
C PHE A 119 5.47 8.83 8.83
#